data_82a691be896091d16c9110efd0f0afdb
#
_entry.id   82a691be896091d16c9110efd0f0afdb
#
_cell.length_a   1.000
_cell.length_b   1.000
_cell.length_c   1.000
_cell.angle_alpha   90.00
_cell.angle_beta   90.00
_cell.angle_gamma   90.00
#
_symmetry.space_group_name_H-M   'P 1'
#
loop_
_entity.id
_entity.type
_entity.pdbx_description
1 polymer ?
#
loop_
_entity_poly.entity_id
_entity_poly.type
_entity_poly.pdbx_seq_one_letter_code
_entity_poly.pdbx_strand_id
1 'polypeptide(L)'
;MGEIIGVVSGKGGVGKTTVTACLGAALSHAGHRVLLCDGDFGLRDLDLVLGVADEIIYDALDASEDKEYTDDAIVSIAENLDFLPASQSARWEDIGRKKYKKLVRRLCDVYDYILIDAPAGIGKGIESILDLVNRCIVVTHPLWVSLRNGARMIQVCEEHNIRDFAIAFNAVPTA
;
A
#
# COMPACT_ATOMS: atom_id res chain seq x y z
N MET A 1 -18.16 3.73 3.60
CA MET A 1 -16.81 3.74 4.19
C MET A 1 -15.98 2.73 3.41
N GLY A 2 -14.94 3.21 2.74
CA GLY A 2 -14.11 2.38 1.87
C GLY A 2 -13.34 1.28 2.60
N GLU A 3 -12.90 0.28 1.86
CA GLU A 3 -12.10 -0.83 2.37
C GLU A 3 -10.60 -0.51 2.27
N ILE A 4 -9.86 -0.71 3.37
CA ILE A 4 -8.40 -0.52 3.40
C ILE A 4 -7.74 -1.89 3.30
N ILE A 5 -6.97 -2.10 2.24
CA ILE A 5 -6.31 -3.37 1.93
C ILE A 5 -4.80 -3.15 1.94
N GLY A 6 -4.08 -3.92 2.76
CA GLY A 6 -2.61 -3.95 2.73
C GLY A 6 -2.11 -4.95 1.70
N VAL A 7 -1.31 -4.52 0.75
CA VAL A 7 -0.56 -5.42 -0.12
C VAL A 7 0.81 -5.64 0.51
N VAL A 8 1.06 -6.86 0.94
CA VAL A 8 2.21 -7.20 1.80
C VAL A 8 3.04 -8.35 1.23
N SER A 9 4.28 -8.46 1.64
CA SER A 9 5.14 -9.58 1.24
C SER A 9 6.21 -9.85 2.30
N GLY A 10 6.52 -11.10 2.53
CA GLY A 10 7.57 -11.50 3.47
C GLY A 10 9.00 -11.26 2.95
N LYS A 11 9.17 -10.88 1.68
CA LYS A 11 10.46 -10.63 1.03
C LYS A 11 10.31 -9.59 -0.08
N GLY A 12 11.35 -8.79 -0.30
CA GLY A 12 11.44 -7.88 -1.45
C GLY A 12 11.56 -8.60 -2.80
N GLY A 13 11.19 -7.91 -3.87
CA GLY A 13 11.35 -8.40 -5.24
C GLY A 13 10.33 -9.44 -5.70
N VAL A 14 9.23 -9.67 -4.97
CA VAL A 14 8.15 -10.60 -5.37
C VAL A 14 7.09 -9.94 -6.28
N GLY A 15 7.25 -8.64 -6.59
CA GLY A 15 6.32 -7.90 -7.44
C GLY A 15 5.12 -7.30 -6.70
N LYS A 16 5.23 -7.06 -5.40
CA LYS A 16 4.18 -6.47 -4.56
C LYS A 16 3.68 -5.14 -5.15
N THR A 17 4.57 -4.19 -5.43
CA THR A 17 4.27 -2.88 -6.01
C THR A 17 3.55 -3.01 -7.36
N THR A 18 4.01 -3.92 -8.23
CA THR A 18 3.35 -4.20 -9.50
C THR A 18 1.94 -4.76 -9.30
N VAL A 19 1.75 -5.70 -8.36
CA VAL A 19 0.42 -6.24 -8.03
C VAL A 19 -0.48 -5.14 -7.49
N THR A 20 0.03 -4.25 -6.64
CA THR A 20 -0.73 -3.10 -6.12
C THR A 20 -1.23 -2.19 -7.25
N ALA A 21 -0.33 -1.79 -8.16
CA ALA A 21 -0.68 -0.94 -9.30
C ALA A 21 -1.71 -1.62 -10.23
N CYS A 22 -1.48 -2.89 -10.59
CA CYS A 22 -2.39 -3.64 -11.47
C CYS A 22 -3.76 -3.86 -10.84
N LEU A 23 -3.83 -4.17 -9.54
CA LEU A 23 -5.09 -4.34 -8.84
C LEU A 23 -5.86 -3.02 -8.76
N GLY A 24 -5.18 -1.91 -8.45
CA GLY A 24 -5.78 -0.59 -8.45
C GLY A 24 -6.37 -0.21 -9.81
N ALA A 25 -5.61 -0.44 -10.88
CA ALA A 25 -6.07 -0.21 -12.24
C ALA A 25 -7.29 -1.09 -12.60
N ALA A 26 -7.29 -2.37 -12.20
CA ALA A 26 -8.42 -3.27 -12.45
C ALA A 26 -9.69 -2.85 -11.69
N LEU A 27 -9.57 -2.44 -10.44
CA LEU A 27 -10.69 -1.96 -9.63
C LEU A 27 -11.25 -0.64 -10.17
N SER A 28 -10.40 0.31 -10.56
CA SER A 28 -10.85 1.57 -11.14
C SER A 28 -11.55 1.35 -12.49
N HIS A 29 -11.04 0.43 -13.30
CA HIS A 29 -11.68 0.06 -14.57
C HIS A 29 -13.04 -0.63 -14.36
N ALA A 30 -13.24 -1.28 -13.22
CA ALA A 30 -14.53 -1.82 -12.80
C ALA A 30 -15.50 -0.75 -12.25
N GLY A 31 -15.10 0.53 -12.23
CA GLY A 31 -15.93 1.66 -11.82
C GLY A 31 -15.83 2.04 -10.34
N HIS A 32 -14.88 1.48 -9.58
CA HIS A 32 -14.64 1.84 -8.20
C HIS A 32 -13.66 3.01 -8.08
N ARG A 33 -13.88 3.88 -7.12
CA ARG A 33 -12.92 4.93 -6.76
C ARG A 33 -11.82 4.33 -5.91
N VAL A 34 -10.59 4.35 -6.41
CA VAL A 34 -9.43 3.69 -5.82
C VAL A 34 -8.33 4.69 -5.49
N LEU A 35 -7.79 4.61 -4.28
CA LEU A 35 -6.58 5.29 -3.89
C LEU A 35 -5.46 4.27 -3.68
N LEU A 36 -4.36 4.46 -4.40
CA LEU A 36 -3.12 3.76 -4.15
C LEU A 36 -2.29 4.57 -3.14
N CYS A 37 -1.82 3.96 -2.08
CA CYS A 37 -0.91 4.58 -1.13
C CYS A 37 0.44 3.86 -1.16
N ASP A 38 1.52 4.59 -1.36
CA ASP A 38 2.85 4.06 -1.10
C ASP A 38 3.10 4.06 0.42
N GLY A 39 3.44 2.92 0.96
CA GLY A 39 3.77 2.74 2.38
C GLY A 39 5.26 2.52 2.61
N ASP A 40 6.11 2.59 1.59
CA ASP A 40 7.55 2.40 1.71
C ASP A 40 8.28 3.74 1.89
N PHE A 41 8.09 4.34 3.07
CA PHE A 41 8.70 5.61 3.42
C PHE A 41 10.23 5.54 3.39
N GLY A 42 10.82 6.45 2.63
CA GLY A 42 12.26 6.54 2.39
C GLY A 42 12.73 5.89 1.08
N LEU A 43 11.98 4.94 0.50
CA LEU A 43 12.30 4.35 -0.81
C LEU A 43 11.35 4.86 -1.90
N ARG A 44 10.04 4.71 -1.71
CA ARG A 44 8.99 5.18 -2.62
C ARG A 44 9.19 4.69 -4.06
N ASP A 45 8.70 3.48 -4.34
CA ASP A 45 8.87 2.84 -5.66
C ASP A 45 7.59 2.85 -6.50
N LEU A 46 6.42 3.09 -5.89
CA LEU A 46 5.13 2.99 -6.59
C LEU A 46 4.93 4.12 -7.61
N ASP A 47 5.45 5.31 -7.35
CA ASP A 47 5.45 6.45 -8.28
C ASP A 47 6.19 6.16 -9.60
N LEU A 48 7.30 5.40 -9.51
CA LEU A 48 8.06 4.97 -10.69
C LEU A 48 7.24 3.98 -11.54
N VAL A 49 6.53 3.06 -10.89
CA VAL A 49 5.66 2.08 -11.57
C VAL A 49 4.47 2.77 -12.22
N LEU A 50 3.93 3.82 -11.59
CA LEU A 50 2.81 4.62 -12.11
C LEU A 50 3.25 5.67 -13.13
N GLY A 51 4.54 5.99 -13.23
CA GLY A 51 5.09 6.96 -14.18
C GLY A 51 4.83 8.43 -13.79
N VAL A 52 4.62 8.74 -12.51
CA VAL A 52 4.23 10.07 -12.01
C VAL A 52 5.25 10.68 -11.03
N ALA A 53 6.47 10.16 -10.99
CA ALA A 53 7.50 10.60 -10.05
C ALA A 53 7.80 12.11 -10.14
N ASP A 54 7.71 12.69 -11.33
CA ASP A 54 7.97 14.12 -11.58
C ASP A 54 6.78 15.03 -11.26
N GLU A 55 5.60 14.47 -10.96
CA GLU A 55 4.38 15.23 -10.66
C GLU A 55 4.19 15.50 -9.15
N ILE A 56 4.98 14.86 -8.30
CA ILE A 56 4.81 14.87 -6.86
C ILE A 56 5.45 16.13 -6.25
N ILE A 57 4.62 16.98 -5.65
CA ILE A 57 5.03 18.20 -4.94
C ILE A 57 4.88 18.00 -3.43
N TYR A 58 3.76 17.43 -2.99
CA TYR A 58 3.45 17.09 -1.61
C TYR A 58 3.28 15.59 -1.46
N ASP A 59 3.45 15.08 -0.25
CA ASP A 59 3.40 13.66 0.04
C ASP A 59 2.53 13.33 1.27
N ALA A 60 2.49 12.07 1.65
CA ALA A 60 1.70 11.60 2.78
C ALA A 60 2.13 12.18 4.12
N LEU A 61 3.40 12.62 4.26
CA LEU A 61 3.86 13.31 5.47
C LEU A 61 3.19 14.68 5.54
N ASP A 62 3.27 15.50 4.48
CA ASP A 62 2.66 16.82 4.42
C ASP A 62 1.15 16.74 4.71
N ALA A 63 0.44 15.84 4.01
CA ALA A 63 -0.99 15.62 4.19
C ALA A 63 -1.38 15.09 5.58
N SER A 64 -0.46 14.40 6.27
CA SER A 64 -0.68 13.90 7.64
C SER A 64 -0.45 14.98 8.70
N GLU A 65 0.44 15.93 8.43
CA GLU A 65 0.74 17.05 9.31
C GLU A 65 -0.27 18.17 9.20
N ASP A 66 -0.63 18.53 7.97
CA ASP A 66 -1.66 19.52 7.71
C ASP A 66 -2.67 19.00 6.67
N LYS A 67 -3.95 19.02 7.09
CA LYS A 67 -5.05 18.55 6.23
C LYS A 67 -5.25 19.39 4.97
N GLU A 68 -4.76 20.63 4.94
CA GLU A 68 -4.87 21.53 3.78
C GLU A 68 -4.08 20.99 2.58
N TYR A 69 -2.98 20.26 2.83
CA TYR A 69 -2.19 19.61 1.77
C TYR A 69 -2.77 18.26 1.29
N THR A 70 -3.92 17.81 1.82
CA THR A 70 -4.44 16.48 1.47
C THR A 70 -4.75 16.36 -0.02
N ASP A 71 -5.43 17.35 -0.58
CA ASP A 71 -5.83 17.33 -1.99
C ASP A 71 -4.62 17.55 -2.90
N ASP A 72 -3.65 18.37 -2.49
CA ASP A 72 -2.43 18.66 -3.24
C ASP A 72 -1.42 17.50 -3.20
N ALA A 73 -1.49 16.63 -2.20
CA ALA A 73 -0.65 15.43 -2.09
C ALA A 73 -1.18 14.24 -2.89
N ILE A 74 -2.42 14.30 -3.37
CA ILE A 74 -3.04 13.23 -4.17
C ILE A 74 -2.84 13.52 -5.65
N VAL A 75 -2.16 12.60 -6.35
CA VAL A 75 -1.92 12.65 -7.79
C VAL A 75 -2.97 11.81 -8.51
N SER A 76 -3.66 12.38 -9.49
CA SER A 76 -4.61 11.63 -10.32
C SER A 76 -3.88 10.84 -11.39
N ILE A 77 -4.09 9.52 -11.43
CA ILE A 77 -3.43 8.60 -12.37
C ILE A 77 -4.33 8.33 -13.58
N ALA A 78 -5.61 8.08 -13.33
CA ALA A 78 -6.60 7.77 -14.35
C ALA A 78 -8.01 8.04 -13.80
N GLU A 79 -9.03 7.83 -14.60
CA GLU A 79 -10.41 7.89 -14.15
C GLU A 79 -10.62 6.92 -12.97
N ASN A 80 -11.07 7.44 -11.84
CA ASN A 80 -11.30 6.70 -10.59
C ASN A 80 -10.03 6.08 -9.95
N LEU A 81 -8.83 6.51 -10.34
CA LEU A 81 -7.57 6.02 -9.78
C LEU A 81 -6.67 7.17 -9.39
N ASP A 82 -6.43 7.31 -8.11
CA ASP A 82 -5.56 8.32 -7.53
C ASP A 82 -4.42 7.68 -6.73
N PHE A 83 -3.38 8.45 -6.48
CA PHE A 83 -2.17 8.00 -5.79
C PHE A 83 -1.75 8.97 -4.69
N LEU A 84 -1.46 8.46 -3.51
CA LEU A 84 -0.85 9.18 -2.39
C LEU A 84 0.58 8.66 -2.19
N PRO A 85 1.61 9.46 -2.55
CA PRO A 85 3.00 9.06 -2.42
C PRO A 85 3.47 9.05 -0.97
N ALA A 86 4.38 8.11 -0.64
CA ALA A 86 5.16 8.19 0.59
C ALA A 86 6.21 9.30 0.52
N SER A 87 6.68 9.78 1.65
CA SER A 87 7.83 10.69 1.70
C SER A 87 9.13 9.96 1.40
N GLN A 88 9.97 10.56 0.55
CA GLN A 88 11.34 10.07 0.30
C GLN A 88 12.33 10.47 1.40
N SER A 89 12.05 11.57 2.10
CA SER A 89 12.94 12.15 3.12
C SER A 89 12.64 11.68 4.53
N ALA A 90 11.43 11.16 4.78
CA ALA A 90 10.98 10.70 6.09
C ALA A 90 10.95 9.17 6.18
N ARG A 91 11.01 8.66 7.40
CA ARG A 91 10.83 7.25 7.73
C ARG A 91 9.54 7.08 8.54
N TRP A 92 9.11 5.83 8.73
CA TRP A 92 7.94 5.52 9.55
C TRP A 92 8.00 6.07 10.98
N GLU A 93 9.22 6.23 11.53
CA GLU A 93 9.44 6.82 12.84
C GLU A 93 9.15 8.33 12.88
N ASP A 94 9.31 9.01 11.75
CA ASP A 94 9.10 10.47 11.62
C ASP A 94 7.62 10.79 11.42
N ILE A 95 6.85 9.86 10.83
CA ILE A 95 5.42 10.00 10.64
C ILE A 95 4.70 9.50 11.88
N GLY A 96 4.00 10.37 12.54
CA GLY A 96 3.16 9.97 13.67
C GLY A 96 2.10 8.95 13.23
N ARG A 97 2.23 7.67 13.63
CA ARG A 97 1.25 6.60 13.30
C ARG A 97 -0.21 7.05 13.43
N LYS A 98 -0.51 7.85 14.46
CA LYS A 98 -1.87 8.38 14.69
C LYS A 98 -2.30 9.36 13.63
N LYS A 99 -1.38 10.22 13.15
CA LYS A 99 -1.64 11.22 12.12
C LYS A 99 -1.92 10.55 10.78
N TYR A 100 -1.05 9.61 10.36
CA TYR A 100 -1.23 8.84 9.14
C TYR A 100 -2.53 8.01 9.18
N LYS A 101 -2.82 7.36 10.30
CA LYS A 101 -4.08 6.63 10.51
C LYS A 101 -5.31 7.54 10.35
N LYS A 102 -5.25 8.75 10.89
CA LYS A 102 -6.34 9.74 10.75
C LYS A 102 -6.50 10.19 9.29
N LEU A 103 -5.39 10.41 8.56
CA LEU A 103 -5.40 10.73 7.14
C LEU A 103 -6.09 9.64 6.33
N VAL A 104 -5.60 8.40 6.41
CA VAL A 104 -6.14 7.26 5.64
C VAL A 104 -7.62 7.02 5.96
N ARG A 105 -8.02 7.09 7.22
CA ARG A 105 -9.43 6.94 7.62
C ARG A 105 -10.34 8.02 7.04
N ARG A 106 -9.88 9.26 6.95
CA ARG A 106 -10.62 10.35 6.32
C ARG A 106 -10.81 10.08 4.82
N LEU A 107 -9.80 9.54 4.16
CA LEU A 107 -9.86 9.19 2.75
C LEU A 107 -10.82 8.03 2.45
N CYS A 108 -11.11 7.16 3.43
CA CYS A 108 -12.13 6.11 3.28
C CYS A 108 -13.56 6.63 3.05
N ASP A 109 -13.82 7.90 3.29
CA ASP A 109 -15.12 8.51 2.99
C ASP A 109 -15.23 8.94 1.51
N VAL A 110 -14.07 9.03 0.83
CA VAL A 110 -13.98 9.44 -0.59
C VAL A 110 -13.81 8.24 -1.52
N TYR A 111 -12.98 7.27 -1.13
CA TYR A 111 -12.61 6.12 -1.95
C TYR A 111 -13.36 4.85 -1.53
N ASP A 112 -13.69 4.00 -2.51
CA ASP A 112 -14.29 2.69 -2.27
C ASP A 112 -13.23 1.68 -1.81
N TYR A 113 -11.99 1.80 -2.36
CA TYR A 113 -10.83 1.01 -1.97
C TYR A 113 -9.61 1.89 -1.76
N ILE A 114 -8.86 1.61 -0.69
CA ILE A 114 -7.53 2.15 -0.44
C ILE A 114 -6.56 0.97 -0.41
N LEU A 115 -5.66 0.90 -1.40
CA LEU A 115 -4.63 -0.13 -1.47
C LEU A 115 -3.32 0.45 -0.97
N ILE A 116 -2.76 -0.13 0.10
CA ILE A 116 -1.48 0.32 0.65
C ILE A 116 -0.37 -0.65 0.23
N ASP A 117 0.55 -0.18 -0.61
CA ASP A 117 1.77 -0.91 -0.96
C ASP A 117 2.74 -0.87 0.22
N ALA A 118 2.77 -1.92 1.02
CA ALA A 118 3.53 -1.96 2.26
C ALA A 118 5.04 -2.14 2.02
N PRO A 119 5.93 -1.72 2.92
CA PRO A 119 7.34 -2.08 2.82
C PRO A 119 7.54 -3.58 2.84
N ALA A 120 8.63 -4.06 2.25
CA ALA A 120 8.95 -5.49 2.24
C ALA A 120 9.45 -5.99 3.60
N GLY A 121 9.17 -7.26 3.91
CA GLY A 121 9.65 -7.91 5.13
C GLY A 121 8.76 -7.68 6.34
N ILE A 122 9.30 -7.93 7.52
CA ILE A 122 8.62 -7.86 8.83
C ILE A 122 9.37 -6.87 9.72
N GLY A 123 8.93 -5.63 9.76
CA GLY A 123 9.55 -4.57 10.56
C GLY A 123 8.52 -3.53 10.99
N LYS A 124 8.96 -2.47 11.68
CA LYS A 124 8.05 -1.44 12.23
C LYS A 124 7.16 -0.78 11.18
N GLY A 125 7.63 -0.65 9.94
CA GLY A 125 6.83 -0.10 8.84
C GLY A 125 5.60 -0.96 8.54
N ILE A 126 5.80 -2.29 8.41
CA ILE A 126 4.68 -3.22 8.16
C ILE A 126 3.68 -3.24 9.32
N GLU A 127 4.16 -3.27 10.58
CA GLU A 127 3.28 -3.22 11.74
C GLU A 127 2.39 -1.97 11.74
N SER A 128 2.94 -0.82 11.31
CA SER A 128 2.19 0.43 11.23
C SER A 128 1.07 0.36 10.19
N ILE A 129 1.28 -0.37 9.09
CA ILE A 129 0.26 -0.59 8.06
C ILE A 129 -0.76 -1.62 8.53
N LEU A 130 -0.33 -2.73 9.15
CA LEU A 130 -1.24 -3.77 9.65
C LEU A 130 -2.23 -3.23 10.70
N ASP A 131 -1.85 -2.21 11.47
CA ASP A 131 -2.75 -1.52 12.41
C ASP A 131 -3.83 -0.66 11.72
N LEU A 132 -3.74 -0.46 10.39
CA LEU A 132 -4.67 0.35 9.61
C LEU A 132 -5.65 -0.47 8.80
N VAL A 133 -5.21 -1.63 8.30
CA VAL A 133 -5.91 -2.40 7.28
C VAL A 133 -6.88 -3.41 7.90
N ASN A 134 -7.90 -3.75 7.15
CA ASN A 134 -8.89 -4.76 7.52
C ASN A 134 -8.61 -6.10 6.84
N ARG A 135 -7.95 -6.06 5.68
CA ARG A 135 -7.62 -7.21 4.84
C ARG A 135 -6.21 -7.08 4.31
N CYS A 136 -5.56 -8.20 4.04
CA CYS A 136 -4.26 -8.24 3.39
C CYS A 136 -4.26 -9.08 2.12
N ILE A 137 -3.44 -8.67 1.15
CA ILE A 137 -3.06 -9.49 0.01
C ILE A 137 -1.57 -9.82 0.17
N VAL A 138 -1.28 -11.09 0.40
CA VAL A 138 0.11 -11.58 0.58
C VAL A 138 0.66 -11.98 -0.76
N VAL A 139 1.58 -11.18 -1.31
CA VAL A 139 2.23 -11.46 -2.60
C VAL A 139 3.45 -12.34 -2.39
N THR A 140 3.54 -13.41 -3.15
CA THR A 140 4.65 -14.37 -3.09
C THR A 140 4.95 -15.00 -4.45
N HIS A 141 6.13 -15.60 -4.60
CA HIS A 141 6.47 -16.46 -5.74
C HIS A 141 6.23 -17.93 -5.39
N PRO A 142 5.99 -18.81 -6.38
CA PRO A 142 5.82 -20.26 -6.18
C PRO A 142 7.18 -20.96 -5.95
N LEU A 143 8.03 -20.38 -5.10
CA LEU A 143 9.35 -20.90 -4.72
C LEU A 143 9.39 -21.14 -3.22
N TRP A 144 9.98 -22.24 -2.77
CA TRP A 144 9.99 -22.65 -1.36
C TRP A 144 10.40 -21.55 -0.39
N VAL A 145 11.44 -20.76 -0.72
CA VAL A 145 11.92 -19.66 0.11
C VAL A 145 10.85 -18.56 0.20
N SER A 146 10.21 -18.21 -0.92
CA SER A 146 9.15 -17.19 -0.96
C SER A 146 7.91 -17.65 -0.23
N LEU A 147 7.51 -18.92 -0.41
CA LEU A 147 6.37 -19.52 0.30
C LEU A 147 6.57 -19.49 1.81
N ARG A 148 7.76 -19.85 2.29
CA ARG A 148 8.11 -19.77 3.72
C ARG A 148 8.00 -18.34 4.26
N ASN A 149 8.50 -17.36 3.51
CA ASN A 149 8.40 -15.95 3.89
C ASN A 149 6.94 -15.44 3.84
N GLY A 150 6.16 -15.88 2.85
CA GLY A 150 4.72 -15.61 2.78
C GLY A 150 3.96 -16.18 3.98
N ALA A 151 4.24 -17.43 4.36
CA ALA A 151 3.65 -18.05 5.55
C ALA A 151 4.00 -17.27 6.84
N ARG A 152 5.24 -16.79 6.97
CA ARG A 152 5.62 -15.95 8.11
C ARG A 152 4.86 -14.60 8.09
N MET A 153 4.65 -13.99 6.92
CA MET A 153 3.86 -12.78 6.79
C MET A 153 2.40 -12.99 7.24
N ILE A 154 1.79 -14.13 6.86
CA ILE A 154 0.44 -14.50 7.32
C ILE A 154 0.39 -14.55 8.85
N GLN A 155 1.37 -15.19 9.49
CA GLN A 155 1.43 -15.22 10.97
C GLN A 155 1.50 -13.80 11.56
N VAL A 156 2.28 -12.89 10.96
CA VAL A 156 2.35 -11.50 11.41
C VAL A 156 1.00 -10.79 11.21
N CYS A 157 0.29 -11.03 10.11
CA CYS A 157 -1.08 -10.52 9.93
C CYS A 157 -2.03 -11.02 11.03
N GLU A 158 -1.97 -12.30 11.37
CA GLU A 158 -2.78 -12.90 12.44
C GLU A 158 -2.45 -12.33 13.82
N GLU A 159 -1.18 -12.07 14.12
CA GLU A 159 -0.71 -11.39 15.35
C GLU A 159 -1.31 -9.97 15.48
N HIS A 160 -1.60 -9.30 14.33
CA HIS A 160 -2.31 -8.02 14.26
C HIS A 160 -3.84 -8.14 14.10
N ASN A 161 -4.40 -9.33 14.39
CA ASN A 161 -5.83 -9.63 14.28
C ASN A 161 -6.42 -9.53 12.87
N ILE A 162 -5.61 -9.55 11.83
CA ILE A 162 -6.06 -9.62 10.43
C ILE A 162 -6.25 -11.08 10.08
N ARG A 163 -7.50 -11.50 9.86
CA ARG A 163 -7.87 -12.88 9.51
C ARG A 163 -8.40 -13.00 8.08
N ASP A 164 -8.71 -11.88 7.46
CA ASP A 164 -9.12 -11.81 6.06
C ASP A 164 -7.90 -11.49 5.19
N PHE A 165 -7.38 -12.51 4.52
CA PHE A 165 -6.26 -12.35 3.60
C PHE A 165 -6.43 -13.23 2.35
N ALA A 166 -5.89 -12.75 1.24
CA ALA A 166 -5.71 -13.50 0.01
C ALA A 166 -4.22 -13.73 -0.25
N ILE A 167 -3.88 -14.80 -0.96
CA ILE A 167 -2.52 -15.06 -1.42
C ILE A 167 -2.47 -14.85 -2.92
N ALA A 168 -1.59 -13.94 -3.36
CA ALA A 168 -1.32 -13.70 -4.77
C ALA A 168 0.01 -14.37 -5.16
N PHE A 169 -0.06 -15.41 -5.97
CA PHE A 169 1.12 -16.03 -6.57
C PHE A 169 1.52 -15.25 -7.82
N ASN A 170 2.66 -14.58 -7.76
CA ASN A 170 3.25 -13.87 -8.90
C ASN A 170 4.36 -14.68 -9.54
N ALA A 171 4.67 -14.37 -10.81
CA ALA A 171 5.70 -15.06 -11.60
C ALA A 171 5.52 -16.59 -11.62
N VAL A 172 4.28 -17.05 -11.77
CA VAL A 172 3.97 -18.46 -11.96
C VAL A 172 4.46 -18.88 -13.34
N PRO A 173 5.34 -19.91 -13.45
CA PRO A 173 5.77 -20.38 -14.77
C PRO A 173 4.57 -20.85 -15.59
N THR A 174 4.46 -20.36 -16.82
CA THR A 174 3.53 -20.95 -17.80
C THR A 174 4.10 -22.28 -18.28
N ALA A 175 3.29 -23.34 -18.29
CA ALA A 175 3.66 -24.65 -18.80
C ALA A 175 3.93 -24.63 -20.31
#